data_888b448d5c5c3390ba2255f97df44850
#
_entry.id   888b448d5c5c3390ba2255f97df44850
#
_cell.length_a   1.000
_cell.length_b   1.000
_cell.length_c   1.000
_cell.angle_alpha   90.00
_cell.angle_beta   90.00
_cell.angle_gamma   90.00
#
_symmetry.space_group_name_H-M   'P 1'
#
loop_
_entity.id
_entity.type
_entity.pdbx_description
1 polymer ?
#
loop_
_entity_poly.entity_id
_entity_poly.type
_entity_poly.pdbx_seq_one_letter_code
_entity_poly.pdbx_strand_id
1 'polypeptide(L)'
;PVDLNKYCTPAAPYVKPSGLLDIGGTLYLSIEAQNYGDNPYFCRQRNLHGWIVRSTDAGRSFDPETTPRDFFRGRLSSCHFLQFGRGYSGARDSYVYAYFPCDLEDGGSYWENNDALLLGRVPKEKLTVRDSWEFYCGKDSLHPAWSREEELAVPVFSYYKMTGANHVAYNAGIQRYL
;
A
#
# COMPACT_ATOMS: atom_id res chain seq x y z
N PRO A 1 -6.43 12.03 35.18
CA PRO A 1 -6.43 11.30 33.93
C PRO A 1 -6.36 12.32 32.78
N VAL A 2 -5.42 12.16 31.88
CA VAL A 2 -5.36 13.00 30.68
C VAL A 2 -6.50 12.53 29.78
N ASP A 3 -7.41 13.44 29.42
CA ASP A 3 -8.45 13.15 28.43
C ASP A 3 -7.82 13.07 27.05
N LEU A 4 -7.51 11.85 26.61
CA LEU A 4 -6.90 11.61 25.31
C LEU A 4 -7.84 11.95 24.14
N ASN A 5 -9.17 11.95 24.35
CA ASN A 5 -10.14 12.31 23.33
C ASN A 5 -9.99 13.78 22.89
N LYS A 6 -9.48 14.63 23.76
CA LYS A 6 -9.18 16.05 23.42
C LYS A 6 -8.16 16.18 22.27
N TYR A 7 -7.29 15.19 22.10
CA TYR A 7 -6.24 15.18 21.07
C TYR A 7 -6.63 14.37 19.83
N CYS A 8 -7.75 13.66 19.86
CA CYS A 8 -8.26 12.81 18.79
C CYS A 8 -9.32 13.49 17.91
N THR A 9 -9.42 14.82 17.95
CA THR A 9 -10.34 15.54 17.06
C THR A 9 -9.96 15.24 15.62
N PRO A 10 -10.90 14.82 14.74
CA PRO A 10 -10.63 14.63 13.34
C PRO A 10 -9.97 15.87 12.76
N ALA A 11 -8.69 15.80 12.46
CA ALA A 11 -7.98 16.87 11.78
C ALA A 11 -8.37 16.87 10.29
N ALA A 12 -8.19 18.01 9.64
CA ALA A 12 -8.26 18.07 8.19
C ALA A 12 -7.31 16.98 7.61
N PRO A 13 -7.70 16.29 6.53
CA PRO A 13 -6.86 15.28 5.91
C PRO A 13 -5.48 15.84 5.56
N TYR A 14 -4.45 15.12 5.89
CA TYR A 14 -3.06 15.40 5.50
C TYR A 14 -2.52 14.22 4.69
N VAL A 15 -1.39 14.43 4.02
CA VAL A 15 -0.84 13.43 3.12
C VAL A 15 0.53 12.95 3.58
N LYS A 16 0.79 11.66 3.37
CA LYS A 16 2.09 11.04 3.60
C LYS A 16 2.51 10.19 2.41
N PRO A 17 3.82 10.09 2.12
CA PRO A 17 4.32 9.08 1.20
C PRO A 17 4.25 7.70 1.87
N SER A 18 3.83 6.68 1.11
CA SER A 18 3.75 5.29 1.59
C SER A 18 4.71 4.35 0.86
N GLY A 19 5.08 4.63 -0.37
CA GLY A 19 6.01 3.80 -1.12
C GLY A 19 6.65 4.54 -2.30
N LEU A 20 7.92 4.28 -2.55
CA LEU A 20 8.65 4.80 -3.71
C LEU A 20 9.15 3.62 -4.55
N LEU A 21 8.99 3.69 -5.86
CA LEU A 21 9.39 2.68 -6.81
C LEU A 21 10.13 3.32 -7.99
N ASP A 22 11.27 2.74 -8.38
CA ASP A 22 11.98 3.09 -9.61
C ASP A 22 11.79 1.98 -10.65
N ILE A 23 11.24 2.34 -11.82
CA ILE A 23 11.16 1.44 -12.97
C ILE A 23 11.90 2.10 -14.13
N GLY A 24 13.13 1.64 -14.40
CA GLY A 24 13.92 2.12 -15.52
C GLY A 24 14.17 3.63 -15.52
N GLY A 25 14.31 4.26 -14.35
CA GLY A 25 14.54 5.69 -14.17
C GLY A 25 13.27 6.54 -14.05
N THR A 26 12.10 5.93 -14.19
CA THR A 26 10.82 6.58 -13.86
C THR A 26 10.47 6.27 -12.41
N LEU A 27 10.29 7.31 -11.60
CA LEU A 27 9.90 7.16 -10.20
C LEU A 27 8.39 7.22 -10.07
N TYR A 28 7.85 6.30 -9.28
CA TYR A 28 6.45 6.25 -8.86
C TYR A 28 6.39 6.37 -7.34
N LEU A 29 5.70 7.38 -6.85
CA LEU A 29 5.50 7.61 -5.43
C LEU A 29 4.04 7.33 -5.08
N SER A 30 3.82 6.38 -4.20
CA SER A 30 2.52 6.17 -3.58
C SER A 30 2.32 7.16 -2.44
N ILE A 31 1.17 7.78 -2.41
CA ILE A 31 0.77 8.78 -1.42
C ILE A 31 -0.55 8.32 -0.81
N GLU A 32 -0.71 8.57 0.47
CA GLU A 32 -1.96 8.30 1.19
C GLU A 32 -2.46 9.58 1.89
N ALA A 33 -3.76 9.80 1.86
CA ALA A 33 -4.42 10.80 2.67
C ALA A 33 -4.83 10.16 4.01
N GLN A 34 -4.53 10.86 5.08
CA GLN A 34 -4.77 10.39 6.45
C GLN A 34 -5.55 11.40 7.27
N ASN A 35 -6.28 10.89 8.26
CA ASN A 35 -6.76 11.66 9.39
C ASN A 35 -6.73 10.80 10.66
N TYR A 36 -6.99 11.40 11.81
CA TYR A 36 -7.24 10.63 13.02
C TYR A 36 -8.58 9.93 12.90
N GLY A 37 -8.60 8.61 13.19
CA GLY A 37 -9.82 7.82 13.21
C GLY A 37 -10.61 8.03 14.50
N ASP A 38 -11.81 7.46 14.53
CA ASP A 38 -12.75 7.57 15.66
C ASP A 38 -12.49 6.52 16.76
N ASN A 39 -11.30 5.94 16.86
CA ASN A 39 -11.00 4.95 17.87
C ASN A 39 -10.99 5.60 19.27
N PRO A 40 -11.88 5.19 20.19
CA PRO A 40 -11.98 5.80 21.51
C PRO A 40 -10.82 5.49 22.47
N TYR A 41 -9.98 4.49 22.13
CA TYR A 41 -8.87 4.06 22.99
C TYR A 41 -7.56 4.75 22.66
N PHE A 42 -7.33 5.09 21.38
CA PHE A 42 -6.22 5.90 20.94
C PHE A 42 -6.46 6.42 19.51
N CYS A 43 -5.84 7.54 19.20
CA CYS A 43 -6.03 8.23 17.93
C CYS A 43 -5.22 7.57 16.83
N ARG A 44 -5.70 6.44 16.29
CA ARG A 44 -5.10 5.81 15.12
C ARG A 44 -5.22 6.72 13.90
N GLN A 45 -4.14 6.86 13.16
CA GLN A 45 -4.14 7.57 11.89
C GLN A 45 -4.76 6.67 10.83
N ARG A 46 -5.98 7.01 10.39
CA ARG A 46 -6.70 6.27 9.38
C ARG A 46 -6.28 6.70 7.99
N ASN A 47 -5.96 5.74 7.13
CA ASN A 47 -5.72 5.95 5.71
C ASN A 47 -7.08 6.03 4.99
N LEU A 48 -7.42 7.18 4.44
CA LEU A 48 -8.72 7.43 3.81
C LEU A 48 -8.74 6.91 2.37
N HIS A 49 -7.69 7.21 1.62
CA HIS A 49 -7.48 6.80 0.25
C HIS A 49 -6.01 6.99 -0.13
N GLY A 50 -5.59 6.34 -1.21
CA GLY A 50 -4.24 6.43 -1.76
C GLY A 50 -4.22 6.60 -3.26
N TRP A 51 -3.12 7.15 -3.77
CA TRP A 51 -2.89 7.34 -5.20
C TRP A 51 -1.41 7.25 -5.54
N ILE A 52 -1.11 7.24 -6.84
CA ILE A 52 0.26 7.19 -7.35
C ILE A 52 0.54 8.47 -8.14
N VAL A 53 1.69 9.08 -7.90
CA VAL A 53 2.24 10.17 -8.73
C VAL A 53 3.54 9.71 -9.37
N ARG A 54 3.88 10.27 -10.54
CA ARG A 54 5.02 9.86 -11.35
C ARG A 54 5.99 11.01 -11.55
N SER A 55 7.29 10.70 -11.54
CA SER A 55 8.37 11.60 -11.92
C SER A 55 9.21 10.99 -13.01
N THR A 56 9.56 11.80 -14.02
CA THR A 56 10.48 11.45 -15.12
C THR A 56 11.75 12.31 -15.09
N ASP A 57 11.93 13.10 -14.05
CA ASP A 57 13.03 14.06 -13.89
C ASP A 57 13.90 13.78 -12.64
N ALA A 58 14.01 12.49 -12.27
CA ALA A 58 14.75 12.02 -11.12
C ALA A 58 14.21 12.56 -9.77
N GLY A 59 12.89 12.75 -9.66
CA GLY A 59 12.22 13.17 -8.43
C GLY A 59 12.24 14.67 -8.16
N ARG A 60 12.63 15.48 -9.13
CA ARG A 60 12.58 16.96 -8.97
C ARG A 60 11.16 17.48 -8.98
N SER A 61 10.29 16.84 -9.77
CA SER A 61 8.85 17.10 -9.77
C SER A 61 8.07 15.79 -9.92
N PHE A 62 6.82 15.81 -9.47
CA PHE A 62 5.87 14.70 -9.61
C PHE A 62 4.59 15.21 -10.26
N ASP A 63 4.11 14.48 -11.27
CA ASP A 63 2.85 14.74 -11.94
C ASP A 63 1.67 14.33 -11.05
N PRO A 64 0.89 15.30 -10.54
CA PRO A 64 -0.22 15.03 -9.62
C PRO A 64 -1.42 14.36 -10.31
N GLU A 65 -1.50 14.40 -11.64
CA GLU A 65 -2.59 13.84 -12.44
C GLU A 65 -2.30 12.41 -12.94
N THR A 66 -1.24 11.78 -12.45
CA THR A 66 -0.85 10.42 -12.85
C THR A 66 -1.96 9.41 -12.59
N THR A 67 -2.61 9.48 -11.42
CA THR A 67 -3.80 8.68 -11.07
C THR A 67 -4.80 9.52 -10.27
N PRO A 68 -6.10 9.14 -10.25
CA PRO A 68 -7.07 9.78 -9.36
C PRO A 68 -6.65 9.66 -7.90
N ARG A 69 -7.02 10.64 -7.07
CA ARG A 69 -6.66 10.65 -5.64
C ARG A 69 -7.24 9.49 -4.83
N ASP A 70 -8.30 8.90 -5.31
CA ASP A 70 -8.99 7.75 -4.74
C ASP A 70 -8.69 6.44 -5.48
N PHE A 71 -7.50 6.36 -6.09
CA PHE A 71 -7.03 5.21 -6.84
C PHE A 71 -7.04 3.92 -6.00
N PHE A 72 -6.68 4.03 -4.72
CA PHE A 72 -6.82 2.99 -3.72
C PHE A 72 -7.73 3.45 -2.59
N ARG A 73 -8.64 2.60 -2.13
CA ARG A 73 -9.63 2.88 -1.08
C ARG A 73 -9.72 1.75 -0.06
N GLY A 74 -10.40 2.02 1.07
CA GLY A 74 -10.68 1.02 2.10
C GLY A 74 -9.41 0.35 2.60
N ARG A 75 -9.41 -0.97 2.64
CA ARG A 75 -8.26 -1.76 3.08
C ARG A 75 -7.04 -1.70 2.16
N LEU A 76 -7.15 -1.09 0.99
CA LEU A 76 -6.07 -0.89 0.04
C LEU A 76 -5.51 0.55 0.05
N SER A 77 -5.96 1.42 0.94
CA SER A 77 -5.63 2.86 0.94
C SER A 77 -4.14 3.17 1.10
N SER A 78 -3.33 2.26 1.62
CA SER A 78 -1.90 2.43 1.83
C SER A 78 -1.11 1.42 1.00
N CYS A 79 -0.42 1.89 -0.05
CA CYS A 79 0.30 1.04 -1.00
C CYS A 79 1.80 1.11 -0.75
N HIS A 80 2.42 0.00 -0.39
CA HIS A 80 3.84 -0.15 -0.10
C HIS A 80 4.51 -1.04 -1.14
N PHE A 81 5.23 -0.45 -2.10
CA PHE A 81 5.86 -1.20 -3.17
C PHE A 81 6.97 -2.13 -2.67
N LEU A 82 6.98 -3.36 -3.17
CA LEU A 82 8.10 -4.27 -3.03
C LEU A 82 9.22 -3.86 -3.99
N GLN A 83 10.45 -3.70 -3.46
CA GLN A 83 11.60 -3.27 -4.23
C GLN A 83 12.41 -4.47 -4.76
N PHE A 84 12.84 -4.38 -6.02
CA PHE A 84 13.71 -5.38 -6.67
C PHE A 84 15.01 -4.75 -7.19
N GLY A 85 15.64 -3.91 -6.38
CA GLY A 85 16.89 -3.24 -6.71
C GLY A 85 16.71 -2.04 -7.64
N ARG A 86 17.82 -1.48 -8.10
CA ARG A 86 17.86 -0.28 -8.92
C ARG A 86 17.11 -0.47 -10.23
N GLY A 87 16.22 0.45 -10.55
CA GLY A 87 15.42 0.42 -11.76
C GLY A 87 14.49 -0.78 -11.88
N TYR A 88 14.22 -1.46 -10.75
CA TYR A 88 13.46 -2.72 -10.70
C TYR A 88 14.10 -3.86 -11.48
N SER A 89 15.43 -3.81 -11.69
CA SER A 89 16.17 -4.74 -12.55
C SER A 89 16.25 -6.17 -12.01
N GLY A 90 16.09 -6.36 -10.70
CA GLY A 90 16.09 -7.67 -10.05
C GLY A 90 14.72 -8.37 -10.03
N ALA A 91 13.70 -7.79 -10.67
CA ALA A 91 12.36 -8.39 -10.72
C ALA A 91 12.39 -9.76 -11.41
N ARG A 92 11.66 -10.72 -10.85
CA ARG A 92 11.63 -12.10 -11.32
C ARG A 92 10.62 -12.35 -12.44
N ASP A 93 9.73 -11.40 -12.65
CA ASP A 93 8.68 -11.44 -13.68
C ASP A 93 8.33 -10.02 -14.17
N SER A 94 7.25 -9.90 -14.92
CA SER A 94 6.77 -8.64 -15.48
C SER A 94 5.87 -7.83 -14.56
N TYR A 95 5.71 -8.23 -13.28
CA TYR A 95 4.83 -7.55 -12.34
C TYR A 95 5.56 -6.63 -11.38
N VAL A 96 4.86 -5.58 -10.95
CA VAL A 96 5.13 -4.84 -9.72
C VAL A 96 4.25 -5.43 -8.63
N TYR A 97 4.84 -5.60 -7.46
CA TYR A 97 4.14 -6.07 -6.26
C TYR A 97 4.06 -4.96 -5.21
N ALA A 98 2.98 -4.94 -4.45
CA ALA A 98 2.82 -4.04 -3.33
C ALA A 98 2.08 -4.71 -2.18
N TYR A 99 2.47 -4.32 -0.95
CA TYR A 99 1.76 -4.69 0.27
C TYR A 99 0.78 -3.60 0.68
N PHE A 100 -0.33 -4.01 1.25
CA PHE A 100 -1.39 -3.15 1.75
C PHE A 100 -1.70 -3.54 3.19
N PRO A 101 -1.21 -2.76 4.18
CA PRO A 101 -1.59 -2.99 5.58
C PRO A 101 -3.07 -2.67 5.78
N CYS A 102 -3.77 -3.57 6.45
CA CYS A 102 -5.20 -3.42 6.70
C CYS A 102 -5.61 -3.98 8.07
N ASP A 103 -6.70 -3.43 8.57
CA ASP A 103 -7.41 -3.93 9.73
C ASP A 103 -8.48 -4.92 9.27
N LEU A 104 -8.47 -6.14 9.81
CA LEU A 104 -9.42 -7.19 9.41
C LEU A 104 -10.77 -7.04 10.10
N GLU A 105 -10.83 -6.33 11.21
CA GLU A 105 -12.03 -6.15 12.02
C GLU A 105 -12.98 -5.13 11.36
N ASP A 106 -12.46 -3.97 10.92
CA ASP A 106 -13.27 -2.91 10.33
C ASP A 106 -13.10 -2.74 8.82
N GLY A 107 -12.19 -3.52 8.21
CA GLY A 107 -11.91 -3.44 6.78
C GLY A 107 -11.23 -2.14 6.34
N GLY A 108 -10.68 -1.39 7.26
CA GLY A 108 -9.94 -0.16 7.01
C GLY A 108 -8.44 -0.37 6.80
N SER A 109 -7.73 0.73 6.68
CA SER A 109 -6.28 0.79 6.69
C SER A 109 -5.82 1.91 7.60
N TYR A 110 -4.73 1.69 8.32
CA TYR A 110 -4.19 2.62 9.30
C TYR A 110 -2.67 2.72 9.15
N TRP A 111 -2.10 3.82 9.62
CA TRP A 111 -0.65 3.99 9.66
C TRP A 111 0.04 2.94 10.54
N GLU A 112 -0.57 2.61 11.66
CA GLU A 112 -0.09 1.61 12.62
C GLU A 112 -1.24 0.74 13.15
N ASN A 113 -0.88 -0.37 13.79
CA ASN A 113 -1.82 -1.25 14.50
C ASN A 113 -2.89 -1.88 13.59
N ASN A 114 -2.51 -2.26 12.39
CA ASN A 114 -3.32 -3.14 11.55
C ASN A 114 -3.12 -4.60 11.95
N ASP A 115 -3.96 -5.48 11.41
CA ASP A 115 -3.90 -6.92 11.70
C ASP A 115 -3.18 -7.72 10.63
N ALA A 116 -3.10 -7.18 9.40
CA ALA A 116 -2.70 -7.97 8.26
C ALA A 116 -2.01 -7.16 7.17
N LEU A 117 -1.32 -7.88 6.29
CA LEU A 117 -0.83 -7.39 5.01
C LEU A 117 -1.53 -8.16 3.89
N LEU A 118 -2.19 -7.44 2.98
CA LEU A 118 -2.63 -7.96 1.70
C LEU A 118 -1.50 -7.79 0.68
N LEU A 119 -1.51 -8.59 -0.38
CA LEU A 119 -0.55 -8.52 -1.47
C LEU A 119 -1.28 -8.25 -2.77
N GLY A 120 -0.91 -7.16 -3.45
CA GLY A 120 -1.35 -6.85 -4.80
C GLY A 120 -0.21 -6.96 -5.80
N ARG A 121 -0.57 -7.12 -7.07
CA ARG A 121 0.35 -7.05 -8.20
C ARG A 121 -0.30 -6.37 -9.40
N VAL A 122 0.54 -5.85 -10.29
CA VAL A 122 0.11 -5.23 -11.52
C VAL A 122 1.20 -5.38 -12.59
N PRO A 123 0.90 -5.60 -13.88
CA PRO A 123 1.90 -5.52 -14.94
C PRO A 123 2.65 -4.18 -14.89
N LYS A 124 3.97 -4.18 -15.02
CA LYS A 124 4.83 -2.99 -14.86
C LYS A 124 4.36 -1.79 -15.69
N GLU A 125 3.95 -2.06 -16.92
CA GLU A 125 3.47 -1.05 -17.87
C GLU A 125 2.05 -0.53 -17.57
N LYS A 126 1.34 -1.16 -16.64
CA LYS A 126 -0.04 -0.82 -16.24
C LYS A 126 -0.17 -0.34 -14.80
N LEU A 127 0.93 0.08 -14.19
CA LEU A 127 0.98 0.48 -12.78
C LEU A 127 -0.09 1.52 -12.40
N THR A 128 -0.40 2.42 -13.33
CA THR A 128 -1.36 3.52 -13.14
C THR A 128 -2.77 3.20 -13.66
N VAL A 129 -3.04 1.94 -14.01
CA VAL A 129 -4.35 1.47 -14.49
C VAL A 129 -4.99 0.62 -13.41
N ARG A 130 -5.99 1.20 -12.69
CA ARG A 130 -6.61 0.56 -11.52
C ARG A 130 -7.13 -0.85 -11.81
N ASP A 131 -7.84 -1.03 -12.92
CA ASP A 131 -8.46 -2.31 -13.30
C ASP A 131 -7.45 -3.39 -13.70
N SER A 132 -6.16 -3.05 -13.77
CA SER A 132 -5.10 -4.01 -14.05
C SER A 132 -4.46 -4.58 -12.78
N TRP A 133 -4.82 -4.05 -11.62
CA TRP A 133 -4.36 -4.59 -10.35
C TRP A 133 -5.09 -5.87 -10.00
N GLU A 134 -4.33 -6.85 -9.54
CA GLU A 134 -4.80 -8.14 -9.04
C GLU A 134 -4.33 -8.32 -7.60
N PHE A 135 -5.16 -8.96 -6.78
CA PHE A 135 -4.87 -9.21 -5.37
C PHE A 135 -4.78 -10.71 -5.09
N TYR A 136 -3.89 -11.08 -4.19
CA TYR A 136 -3.73 -12.47 -3.81
C TYR A 136 -4.96 -12.94 -3.03
N CYS A 137 -5.61 -13.98 -3.52
CA CYS A 137 -6.82 -14.56 -2.93
C CYS A 137 -6.64 -16.00 -2.41
N GLY A 138 -5.38 -16.38 -2.14
CA GLY A 138 -5.06 -17.74 -1.72
C GLY A 138 -4.94 -18.69 -2.91
N LYS A 139 -4.44 -19.88 -2.63
CA LYS A 139 -4.31 -20.94 -3.63
C LYS A 139 -5.02 -22.18 -3.14
N ASP A 140 -6.12 -22.50 -3.77
CA ASP A 140 -6.73 -23.81 -3.68
C ASP A 140 -6.88 -24.42 -5.08
N SER A 141 -7.37 -25.66 -5.16
CA SER A 141 -7.52 -26.39 -6.43
C SER A 141 -8.65 -25.84 -7.32
N LEU A 142 -9.48 -24.94 -6.81
CA LEU A 142 -10.70 -24.46 -7.46
C LEU A 142 -10.62 -22.98 -7.86
N HIS A 143 -9.72 -22.20 -7.23
CA HIS A 143 -9.67 -20.75 -7.40
C HIS A 143 -8.30 -20.29 -7.90
N PRO A 144 -8.25 -19.26 -8.77
CA PRO A 144 -6.98 -18.65 -9.16
C PRO A 144 -6.32 -18.00 -7.94
N ALA A 145 -4.98 -18.03 -7.91
CA ALA A 145 -4.23 -17.39 -6.82
C ALA A 145 -4.37 -15.85 -6.80
N TRP A 146 -4.88 -15.25 -7.88
CA TRP A 146 -4.98 -13.79 -8.07
C TRP A 146 -6.34 -13.43 -8.66
N SER A 147 -6.95 -12.36 -8.14
CA SER A 147 -8.23 -11.83 -8.62
C SER A 147 -8.17 -10.30 -8.67
N ARG A 148 -8.98 -9.71 -9.56
CA ARG A 148 -9.24 -8.27 -9.60
C ARG A 148 -10.30 -7.83 -8.59
N GLU A 149 -11.04 -8.79 -8.05
CA GLU A 149 -12.05 -8.56 -7.03
C GLU A 149 -11.34 -8.40 -5.67
N GLU A 150 -11.31 -7.17 -5.16
CA GLU A 150 -10.60 -6.80 -3.92
C GLU A 150 -11.13 -7.55 -2.69
N GLU A 151 -12.41 -7.86 -2.70
CA GLU A 151 -13.11 -8.55 -1.61
C GLU A 151 -12.59 -9.97 -1.41
N LEU A 152 -12.06 -10.59 -2.48
CA LEU A 152 -11.47 -11.92 -2.42
C LEU A 152 -10.03 -11.93 -1.89
N ALA A 153 -9.41 -10.75 -1.72
CA ALA A 153 -8.04 -10.68 -1.23
C ALA A 153 -7.92 -11.23 0.20
N VAL A 154 -6.97 -12.14 0.38
CA VAL A 154 -6.64 -12.74 1.69
C VAL A 154 -5.28 -12.29 2.17
N PRO A 155 -5.06 -12.21 3.50
CA PRO A 155 -3.77 -11.86 4.06
C PRO A 155 -2.66 -12.83 3.64
N VAL A 156 -1.49 -12.26 3.31
CA VAL A 156 -0.23 -13.02 3.18
C VAL A 156 0.56 -13.04 4.48
N PHE A 157 0.22 -12.14 5.40
CA PHE A 157 0.74 -12.08 6.75
C PHE A 157 -0.33 -11.50 7.67
N SER A 158 -0.44 -12.07 8.89
CA SER A 158 -1.35 -11.57 9.93
C SER A 158 -0.68 -11.63 11.29
N TYR A 159 -0.78 -10.54 12.02
CA TYR A 159 -0.41 -10.46 13.42
C TYR A 159 -1.24 -9.36 14.09
N TYR A 160 -2.05 -9.72 15.06
CA TYR A 160 -3.05 -8.83 15.67
C TYR A 160 -2.45 -7.51 16.14
N LYS A 161 -2.93 -6.40 15.58
CA LYS A 161 -2.56 -5.01 15.89
C LYS A 161 -1.04 -4.72 15.85
N MET A 162 -0.27 -5.49 15.08
CA MET A 162 1.19 -5.37 15.01
C MET A 162 1.71 -5.07 13.61
N THR A 163 0.84 -4.83 12.62
CA THR A 163 1.24 -4.41 11.29
C THR A 163 1.02 -2.92 11.09
N GLY A 164 1.77 -2.31 10.20
CA GLY A 164 1.68 -0.89 9.90
C GLY A 164 2.39 -0.57 8.60
N ALA A 165 2.84 0.67 8.46
CA ALA A 165 3.70 1.06 7.36
C ALA A 165 4.91 0.12 7.28
N ASN A 166 5.13 -0.46 6.11
CA ASN A 166 6.20 -1.42 5.90
C ASN A 166 7.05 -1.05 4.69
N HIS A 167 8.25 -1.58 4.65
CA HIS A 167 9.13 -1.50 3.50
C HIS A 167 9.71 -2.88 3.25
N VAL A 168 9.52 -3.40 2.05
CA VAL A 168 10.04 -4.71 1.67
C VAL A 168 10.92 -4.58 0.44
N ALA A 169 12.13 -5.13 0.53
CA ALA A 169 13.08 -5.15 -0.59
C ALA A 169 13.62 -6.57 -0.79
N TYR A 170 13.79 -6.95 -2.03
CA TYR A 170 14.53 -8.17 -2.36
C TYR A 170 16.03 -7.87 -2.45
N ASN A 171 16.81 -8.52 -1.60
CA ASN A 171 18.26 -8.44 -1.64
C ASN A 171 18.81 -9.61 -2.47
N ALA A 172 19.28 -9.32 -3.68
CA ALA A 172 19.80 -10.33 -4.60
C ALA A 172 21.09 -10.99 -4.10
N GLY A 173 21.91 -10.26 -3.31
CA GLY A 173 23.19 -10.78 -2.79
C GLY A 173 23.01 -11.93 -1.80
N ILE A 174 21.97 -11.89 -1.00
CA ILE A 174 21.64 -12.94 -0.02
C ILE A 174 20.39 -13.74 -0.40
N GLN A 175 19.76 -13.41 -1.52
CA GLN A 175 18.54 -14.04 -2.05
C GLN A 175 17.39 -14.10 -1.04
N ARG A 176 17.17 -13.01 -0.31
CA ARG A 176 16.12 -12.88 0.71
C ARG A 176 15.33 -11.58 0.56
N TYR A 177 14.10 -11.62 1.00
CA TYR A 177 13.30 -10.43 1.26
C TYR A 177 13.65 -9.91 2.67
N LEU A 178 13.74 -8.58 2.78
CA LEU A 178 14.07 -7.85 4.01
C LEU A 178 12.98 -6.80 4.30
#